data_49af3517b15611aa48f088ec90d1cee1
#
_entry.id   49af3517b15611aa48f088ec90d1cee1
#
_cell.length_a   1.000
_cell.length_b   1.000
_cell.length_c   1.000
_cell.angle_alpha   90.00
_cell.angle_beta   90.00
_cell.angle_gamma   90.00
#
_symmetry.space_group_name_H-M   'P 1'
#
loop_
_entity.id
_entity.type
_entity.pdbx_description
1 polymer ?
#
loop_
_entity_poly.entity_id
_entity_poly.type
_entity_poly.pdbx_seq_one_letter_code
_entity_poly.pdbx_strand_id
1 'polypeptide(L)'
;MGRIHARILSDMGVLAGVADTDMATVEEVAQTHNTKAFNDFESMLDETKPDGVVISTPTSTHANIARAIATNYDGIKGILIEKPMTSTLEDGKNLAEVVKEKGIVVLVSHSQIYNPIVERALTLIKTDAIGTPRSVIHDRRGFVAPDRIESLGDVFEDIGVHDFDIMARISNGHAKLYAQSNKQGEIHNSGTVMVKFDSGTEHTFHLSRQYAGRRRYMDVSGTKGTLVLDLFGQIIKIQHLDQAPVAKGDTIQLPERGATIKVYGEPVREVIKDFLKCIETGESPRVNIDDGLHALDIVEAARKSAESGKIIDIEVEPRN
;
A
#
# COMPACT_ATOMS: atom_id res chain seq x y z
N MET A 1 12.31 3.13 5.73
CA MET A 1 11.27 4.18 5.53
C MET A 1 11.50 5.38 6.44
N GLY A 2 11.88 5.22 7.68
CA GLY A 2 12.05 6.31 8.66
C GLY A 2 12.79 7.54 8.15
N ARG A 3 13.94 7.37 7.46
CA ARG A 3 14.69 8.50 6.85
C ARG A 3 13.86 9.29 5.80
N ILE A 4 12.96 8.64 5.07
CA ILE A 4 12.09 9.31 4.09
C ILE A 4 11.03 10.13 4.81
N HIS A 5 10.40 9.57 5.85
CA HIS A 5 9.42 10.28 6.67
C HIS A 5 10.05 11.46 7.37
N ALA A 6 11.23 11.27 8.01
CA ALA A 6 11.97 12.35 8.70
C ALA A 6 12.27 13.51 7.73
N ARG A 7 12.79 13.22 6.53
CA ARG A 7 13.03 14.24 5.49
C ARG A 7 11.77 15.03 5.15
N ILE A 8 10.66 14.33 4.88
CA ILE A 8 9.42 15.00 4.46
C ILE A 8 8.83 15.83 5.60
N LEU A 9 8.81 15.31 6.83
CA LEU A 9 8.34 16.06 8.02
C LEU A 9 9.22 17.28 8.30
N SER A 10 10.54 17.14 8.14
CA SER A 10 11.49 18.24 8.24
C SER A 10 11.24 19.31 7.17
N ASP A 11 11.08 18.91 5.89
CA ASP A 11 10.75 19.82 4.78
C ASP A 11 9.44 20.60 5.03
N MET A 12 8.49 19.99 5.77
CA MET A 12 7.22 20.62 6.15
C MET A 12 7.32 21.45 7.44
N GLY A 13 8.46 21.43 8.14
CA GLY A 13 8.68 22.19 9.37
C GLY A 13 7.93 21.64 10.59
N VAL A 14 7.57 20.33 10.60
CA VAL A 14 6.77 19.71 11.67
C VAL A 14 7.49 18.55 12.37
N LEU A 15 8.76 18.29 12.05
CA LEU A 15 9.54 17.22 12.70
C LEU A 15 9.99 17.66 14.10
N ALA A 16 9.41 17.07 15.15
CA ALA A 16 9.71 17.40 16.54
C ALA A 16 10.90 16.60 17.12
N GLY A 17 11.09 15.35 16.67
CA GLY A 17 12.17 14.47 17.10
C GLY A 17 12.19 13.17 16.31
N VAL A 18 13.28 12.41 16.44
CA VAL A 18 13.45 11.07 15.87
C VAL A 18 13.97 10.11 16.95
N ALA A 19 13.46 8.86 16.92
CA ALA A 19 13.89 7.81 17.84
C ALA A 19 14.27 6.54 17.07
N ASP A 20 15.35 5.91 17.46
CA ASP A 20 15.80 4.61 16.98
C ASP A 20 16.66 3.94 18.05
N THR A 21 16.63 2.62 18.16
CA THR A 21 17.50 1.85 19.05
C THR A 21 18.97 1.87 18.60
N ASP A 22 19.23 2.17 17.32
CA ASP A 22 20.57 2.44 16.79
C ASP A 22 20.91 3.92 16.91
N MET A 23 21.63 4.26 17.98
CA MET A 23 22.03 5.64 18.28
C MET A 23 22.84 6.29 17.14
N ALA A 24 23.70 5.54 16.46
CA ALA A 24 24.50 6.09 15.36
C ALA A 24 23.60 6.54 14.19
N THR A 25 22.58 5.71 13.87
CA THR A 25 21.60 6.04 12.83
C THR A 25 20.72 7.23 13.22
N VAL A 26 20.21 7.27 14.46
CA VAL A 26 19.30 8.35 14.88
C VAL A 26 20.03 9.70 15.01
N GLU A 27 21.27 9.71 15.49
CA GLU A 27 22.09 10.94 15.56
C GLU A 27 22.40 11.52 14.17
N GLU A 28 22.73 10.65 13.19
CA GLU A 28 22.94 11.08 11.79
C GLU A 28 21.68 11.74 11.21
N VAL A 29 20.51 11.12 11.43
CA VAL A 29 19.22 11.65 10.95
C VAL A 29 18.88 12.97 11.67
N ALA A 30 19.06 13.02 12.97
CA ALA A 30 18.79 14.22 13.77
C ALA A 30 19.67 15.39 13.34
N GLN A 31 20.97 15.16 13.14
CA GLN A 31 21.89 16.17 12.64
C GLN A 31 21.50 16.65 11.24
N THR A 32 21.14 15.72 10.32
CA THR A 32 20.76 16.04 8.94
C THR A 32 19.52 16.95 8.89
N HIS A 33 18.58 16.74 9.80
CA HIS A 33 17.29 17.44 9.81
C HIS A 33 17.16 18.47 10.93
N ASN A 34 18.23 18.78 11.65
CA ASN A 34 18.28 19.74 12.76
C ASN A 34 17.15 19.51 13.78
N THR A 35 17.03 18.26 14.25
CA THR A 35 16.05 17.84 15.25
C THR A 35 16.70 17.08 16.40
N LYS A 36 15.91 16.63 17.39
CA LYS A 36 16.42 15.89 18.55
C LYS A 36 16.49 14.39 18.26
N ALA A 37 17.53 13.72 18.75
CA ALA A 37 17.72 12.28 18.70
C ALA A 37 17.38 11.64 20.04
N PHE A 38 16.70 10.49 20.01
CA PHE A 38 16.33 9.70 21.17
C PHE A 38 16.61 8.21 20.92
N ASN A 39 16.98 7.47 21.96
CA ASN A 39 17.25 6.03 21.89
C ASN A 39 15.99 5.16 22.03
N ASP A 40 14.87 5.75 22.43
CA ASP A 40 13.57 5.12 22.59
C ASP A 40 12.44 6.12 22.29
N PHE A 41 11.27 5.60 21.96
CA PHE A 41 10.12 6.44 21.61
C PHE A 41 9.48 7.07 22.84
N GLU A 42 9.57 6.45 24.00
CA GLU A 42 9.02 6.95 25.26
C GLU A 42 9.67 8.27 25.64
N SER A 43 10.99 8.31 25.71
CA SER A 43 11.76 9.53 25.99
C SER A 43 11.49 10.63 24.96
N MET A 44 11.34 10.26 23.67
CA MET A 44 10.97 11.20 22.63
C MET A 44 9.59 11.83 22.87
N LEU A 45 8.58 11.01 23.19
CA LEU A 45 7.21 11.48 23.41
C LEU A 45 7.10 12.35 24.66
N ASP A 46 7.77 11.95 25.75
CA ASP A 46 7.79 12.71 27.00
C ASP A 46 8.38 14.11 26.86
N GLU A 47 9.46 14.23 26.05
CA GLU A 47 10.12 15.51 25.86
C GLU A 47 9.44 16.38 24.80
N THR A 48 9.02 15.79 23.65
CA THR A 48 8.52 16.56 22.51
C THR A 48 7.03 16.82 22.53
N LYS A 49 6.24 15.96 23.19
CA LYS A 49 4.78 16.01 23.29
C LYS A 49 4.10 16.29 21.94
N PRO A 50 4.33 15.46 20.91
CA PRO A 50 3.82 15.72 19.57
C PRO A 50 2.33 15.42 19.47
N ASP A 51 1.64 16.03 18.50
CA ASP A 51 0.25 15.70 18.17
C ASP A 51 0.12 14.36 17.43
N GLY A 52 1.16 13.92 16.72
CA GLY A 52 1.14 12.68 15.93
C GLY A 52 2.48 11.96 15.91
N VAL A 53 2.42 10.66 15.67
CA VAL A 53 3.61 9.76 15.64
C VAL A 53 3.63 8.97 14.35
N VAL A 54 4.83 8.83 13.76
CA VAL A 54 5.08 7.95 12.62
C VAL A 54 5.87 6.74 13.08
N ILE A 55 5.29 5.54 12.93
CA ILE A 55 5.93 4.26 13.27
C ILE A 55 6.47 3.65 11.97
N SER A 56 7.80 3.53 11.88
CA SER A 56 8.51 2.95 10.73
C SER A 56 9.60 1.96 11.16
N THR A 57 9.42 1.35 12.30
CA THR A 57 10.22 0.27 12.89
C THR A 57 10.00 -1.06 12.15
N PRO A 58 10.61 -2.18 12.52
CA PRO A 58 10.25 -3.49 11.98
C PRO A 58 8.79 -3.84 12.28
N THR A 59 8.10 -4.47 11.32
CA THR A 59 6.66 -4.80 11.39
C THR A 59 6.24 -5.49 12.69
N SER A 60 7.09 -6.39 13.21
CA SER A 60 6.84 -7.12 14.46
C SER A 60 6.67 -6.23 15.69
N THR A 61 7.08 -4.97 15.61
CA THR A 61 6.99 -4.01 16.72
C THR A 61 5.83 -3.02 16.57
N HIS A 62 5.24 -2.89 15.36
CA HIS A 62 4.24 -1.86 15.06
C HIS A 62 3.05 -1.89 16.02
N ALA A 63 2.42 -3.08 16.21
CA ALA A 63 1.25 -3.22 17.07
C ALA A 63 1.54 -2.86 18.53
N ASN A 64 2.70 -3.30 19.05
CA ASN A 64 3.07 -3.05 20.45
C ASN A 64 3.37 -1.58 20.70
N ILE A 65 4.13 -0.94 19.80
CA ILE A 65 4.43 0.50 19.90
C ILE A 65 3.15 1.32 19.76
N ALA A 66 2.31 1.03 18.75
CA ALA A 66 1.06 1.77 18.54
C ALA A 66 0.11 1.65 19.74
N ARG A 67 -0.04 0.46 20.32
CA ARG A 67 -0.85 0.24 21.53
C ARG A 67 -0.27 0.96 22.75
N ALA A 68 1.05 0.91 22.95
CA ALA A 68 1.70 1.62 24.04
C ALA A 68 1.47 3.13 23.95
N ILE A 69 1.61 3.68 22.74
CA ILE A 69 1.32 5.10 22.48
C ILE A 69 -0.14 5.41 22.78
N ALA A 70 -1.09 4.65 22.22
CA ALA A 70 -2.52 4.89 22.39
C ALA A 70 -2.98 4.76 23.86
N THR A 71 -2.31 3.93 24.64
CA THR A 71 -2.69 3.69 26.04
C THR A 71 -2.08 4.69 27.02
N ASN A 72 -0.83 5.11 26.79
CA ASN A 72 -0.05 5.82 27.79
C ASN A 72 0.11 7.33 27.50
N TYR A 73 -0.30 7.82 26.31
CA TYR A 73 -0.08 9.21 25.88
C TYR A 73 -1.38 9.89 25.42
N ASP A 74 -2.06 10.56 26.34
CA ASP A 74 -3.39 11.18 26.06
C ASP A 74 -3.34 12.35 25.07
N GLY A 75 -2.17 12.94 24.79
CA GLY A 75 -2.01 14.08 23.87
C GLY A 75 -1.90 13.69 22.40
N ILE A 76 -1.73 12.41 22.09
CA ILE A 76 -1.54 11.93 20.71
C ILE A 76 -2.90 11.87 19.98
N LYS A 77 -3.03 12.63 18.89
CA LYS A 77 -4.23 12.68 18.05
C LYS A 77 -4.22 11.66 16.92
N GLY A 78 -3.01 11.26 16.45
CA GLY A 78 -2.87 10.34 15.34
C GLY A 78 -1.60 9.52 15.33
N ILE A 79 -1.68 8.34 14.70
CA ILE A 79 -0.56 7.43 14.48
C ILE A 79 -0.53 7.06 13.00
N LEU A 80 0.59 7.32 12.32
CA LEU A 80 0.87 6.81 10.98
C LEU A 80 1.74 5.55 11.14
N ILE A 81 1.27 4.42 10.59
CA ILE A 81 1.97 3.13 10.71
C ILE A 81 2.43 2.69 9.33
N GLU A 82 3.73 2.33 9.19
CA GLU A 82 4.23 1.74 7.95
C GLU A 82 3.60 0.38 7.65
N LYS A 83 3.53 0.08 6.36
CA LYS A 83 3.05 -1.21 5.90
C LYS A 83 4.14 -2.32 6.10
N PRO A 84 3.72 -3.58 6.33
CA PRO A 84 2.38 -3.98 6.72
C PRO A 84 2.02 -3.41 8.10
N MET A 85 0.74 -3.14 8.33
CA MET A 85 0.30 -2.48 9.56
C MET A 85 0.69 -3.26 10.82
N THR A 86 0.53 -4.58 10.78
CA THR A 86 0.90 -5.52 11.86
C THR A 86 1.37 -6.84 11.25
N SER A 87 2.02 -7.69 12.05
CA SER A 87 2.49 -9.01 11.60
C SER A 87 1.37 -10.03 11.46
N THR A 88 0.27 -9.87 12.20
CA THR A 88 -0.89 -10.75 12.17
C THR A 88 -2.18 -9.95 12.10
N LEU A 89 -3.22 -10.55 11.52
CA LEU A 89 -4.56 -9.94 11.50
C LEU A 89 -5.12 -9.77 12.92
N GLU A 90 -4.81 -10.69 13.83
CA GLU A 90 -5.23 -10.62 15.23
C GLU A 90 -4.64 -9.41 15.95
N ASP A 91 -3.34 -9.16 15.83
CA ASP A 91 -2.69 -7.97 16.37
C ASP A 91 -3.30 -6.68 15.80
N GLY A 92 -3.64 -6.70 14.52
CA GLY A 92 -4.33 -5.61 13.86
C GLY A 92 -5.72 -5.32 14.42
N LYS A 93 -6.53 -6.37 14.66
CA LYS A 93 -7.86 -6.25 15.27
C LYS A 93 -7.76 -5.70 16.70
N ASN A 94 -6.85 -6.24 17.49
CA ASN A 94 -6.62 -5.78 18.88
C ASN A 94 -6.16 -4.31 18.91
N LEU A 95 -5.31 -3.89 17.96
CA LEU A 95 -4.92 -2.48 17.83
C LEU A 95 -6.10 -1.60 17.44
N ALA A 96 -6.94 -2.06 16.50
CA ALA A 96 -8.11 -1.30 16.04
C ALA A 96 -9.11 -1.02 17.17
N GLU A 97 -9.34 -1.96 18.06
CA GLU A 97 -10.19 -1.78 19.24
C GLU A 97 -9.64 -0.67 20.14
N VAL A 98 -8.34 -0.73 20.48
CA VAL A 98 -7.71 0.24 21.39
C VAL A 98 -7.74 1.65 20.79
N VAL A 99 -7.35 1.84 19.52
CA VAL A 99 -7.30 3.19 18.93
C VAL A 99 -8.68 3.78 18.69
N LYS A 100 -9.70 2.94 18.40
CA LYS A 100 -11.10 3.37 18.28
C LYS A 100 -11.66 3.83 19.63
N GLU A 101 -11.38 3.09 20.71
CA GLU A 101 -11.78 3.47 22.08
C GLU A 101 -11.17 4.81 22.49
N LYS A 102 -9.92 5.07 22.11
CA LYS A 102 -9.18 6.30 22.43
C LYS A 102 -9.47 7.45 21.47
N GLY A 103 -10.18 7.23 20.38
CA GLY A 103 -10.47 8.25 19.37
C GLY A 103 -9.23 8.72 18.61
N ILE A 104 -8.18 7.87 18.50
CA ILE A 104 -6.94 8.18 17.81
C ILE A 104 -7.10 7.88 16.31
N VAL A 105 -6.75 8.85 15.47
CA VAL A 105 -6.70 8.67 14.01
C VAL A 105 -5.54 7.75 13.65
N VAL A 106 -5.80 6.66 12.92
CA VAL A 106 -4.74 5.80 12.41
C VAL A 106 -4.73 5.83 10.89
N LEU A 107 -3.56 6.17 10.31
CA LEU A 107 -3.28 6.09 8.88
C LEU A 107 -2.28 4.96 8.63
N VAL A 108 -2.61 4.04 7.71
CA VAL A 108 -1.68 2.97 7.27
C VAL A 108 -1.00 3.39 5.98
N SER A 109 0.33 3.29 5.94
CA SER A 109 1.17 3.82 4.85
C SER A 109 1.10 2.97 3.56
N HIS A 110 -0.11 2.73 3.02
CA HIS A 110 -0.29 2.15 1.69
C HIS A 110 -0.06 3.23 0.62
N SER A 111 1.17 3.66 0.49
CA SER A 111 1.57 4.82 -0.34
C SER A 111 1.15 4.73 -1.80
N GLN A 112 0.84 3.53 -2.34
CA GLN A 112 0.39 3.40 -3.72
C GLN A 112 -1.00 3.97 -3.97
N ILE A 113 -1.86 4.06 -2.97
CA ILE A 113 -3.17 4.73 -3.07
C ILE A 113 -3.00 6.24 -3.28
N TYR A 114 -1.89 6.80 -2.78
CA TYR A 114 -1.53 8.21 -2.95
C TYR A 114 -0.65 8.44 -4.20
N ASN A 115 -0.44 7.41 -5.01
CA ASN A 115 0.25 7.58 -6.29
C ASN A 115 -0.69 8.31 -7.27
N PRO A 116 -0.30 9.46 -7.85
CA PRO A 116 -1.20 10.30 -8.62
C PRO A 116 -1.80 9.61 -9.85
N ILE A 117 -1.11 8.61 -10.42
CA ILE A 117 -1.70 7.85 -11.53
C ILE A 117 -2.68 6.77 -11.07
N VAL A 118 -2.53 6.23 -9.86
CA VAL A 118 -3.54 5.33 -9.26
C VAL A 118 -4.81 6.14 -8.97
N GLU A 119 -4.68 7.30 -8.34
CA GLU A 119 -5.80 8.23 -8.14
C GLU A 119 -6.52 8.56 -9.45
N ARG A 120 -5.73 8.90 -10.48
CA ARG A 120 -6.27 9.21 -11.80
C ARG A 120 -6.98 8.01 -12.42
N ALA A 121 -6.42 6.81 -12.31
CA ALA A 121 -7.03 5.58 -12.82
C ALA A 121 -8.37 5.28 -12.11
N LEU A 122 -8.40 5.36 -10.77
CA LEU A 122 -9.63 5.18 -10.00
C LEU A 122 -10.70 6.20 -10.39
N THR A 123 -10.31 7.45 -10.62
CA THR A 123 -11.23 8.50 -11.13
C THR A 123 -11.77 8.13 -12.51
N LEU A 124 -10.92 7.69 -13.45
CA LEU A 124 -11.32 7.29 -14.79
C LEU A 124 -12.26 6.08 -14.79
N ILE A 125 -12.04 5.12 -13.89
CA ILE A 125 -12.93 3.97 -13.69
C ILE A 125 -14.28 4.45 -13.14
N LYS A 126 -14.29 5.28 -12.09
CA LYS A 126 -15.52 5.83 -11.49
C LYS A 126 -16.33 6.70 -12.46
N THR A 127 -15.68 7.39 -13.39
CA THR A 127 -16.32 8.22 -14.43
C THR A 127 -16.65 7.47 -15.71
N ASP A 128 -16.62 6.15 -15.69
CA ASP A 128 -17.01 5.26 -16.81
C ASP A 128 -16.14 5.43 -18.09
N ALA A 129 -14.90 5.94 -17.94
CA ALA A 129 -14.03 6.18 -19.10
C ALA A 129 -13.65 4.91 -19.88
N ILE A 130 -13.59 3.76 -19.20
CA ILE A 130 -13.31 2.45 -19.81
C ILE A 130 -14.48 1.47 -19.70
N GLY A 131 -15.65 1.93 -19.25
CA GLY A 131 -16.79 1.08 -18.93
C GLY A 131 -16.56 0.25 -17.67
N THR A 132 -17.32 -0.84 -17.52
CA THR A 132 -17.22 -1.75 -16.39
C THR A 132 -15.90 -2.55 -16.46
N PRO A 133 -15.04 -2.53 -15.42
CA PRO A 133 -13.85 -3.38 -15.36
C PRO A 133 -14.17 -4.86 -15.50
N ARG A 134 -13.37 -5.57 -16.29
CA ARG A 134 -13.53 -7.01 -16.54
C ARG A 134 -12.31 -7.81 -16.11
N SER A 135 -11.11 -7.30 -16.44
CA SER A 135 -9.85 -7.95 -16.11
C SER A 135 -8.83 -6.91 -15.67
N VAL A 136 -8.18 -7.18 -14.54
CA VAL A 136 -7.12 -6.32 -13.99
C VAL A 136 -5.88 -7.16 -13.77
N ILE A 137 -4.77 -6.73 -14.35
CA ILE A 137 -3.47 -7.39 -14.18
C ILE A 137 -2.57 -6.46 -13.36
N HIS A 138 -2.05 -6.98 -12.26
CA HIS A 138 -1.06 -6.33 -11.42
C HIS A 138 0.29 -7.01 -11.61
N ASP A 139 1.29 -6.31 -12.09
CA ASP A 139 2.64 -6.82 -12.32
C ASP A 139 3.64 -6.06 -11.44
N ARG A 140 3.94 -6.64 -10.27
CA ARG A 140 4.87 -6.06 -9.29
C ARG A 140 6.04 -7.01 -9.05
N ARG A 141 7.11 -6.78 -9.76
CA ARG A 141 8.32 -7.59 -9.70
C ARG A 141 9.57 -6.74 -9.54
N GLY A 142 10.52 -7.24 -8.78
CA GLY A 142 11.80 -6.58 -8.57
C GLY A 142 12.81 -7.52 -7.93
N PHE A 143 13.95 -6.99 -7.58
CA PHE A 143 15.00 -7.74 -6.88
C PHE A 143 15.12 -7.25 -5.44
N VAL A 144 15.13 -8.19 -4.51
CA VAL A 144 15.47 -7.98 -3.10
C VAL A 144 16.69 -8.84 -2.80
N ALA A 145 17.70 -8.25 -2.19
CA ALA A 145 18.91 -8.95 -1.81
C ALA A 145 18.59 -10.06 -0.79
N PRO A 146 19.21 -11.27 -0.91
CA PRO A 146 18.86 -12.44 -0.09
C PRO A 146 18.93 -12.20 1.42
N ASP A 147 19.87 -11.40 1.88
CA ASP A 147 20.08 -11.04 3.28
C ASP A 147 18.95 -10.17 3.88
N ARG A 148 18.11 -9.57 3.01
CA ARG A 148 16.98 -8.75 3.42
C ARG A 148 15.63 -9.46 3.39
N ILE A 149 15.57 -10.65 2.79
CA ILE A 149 14.29 -11.34 2.56
C ILE A 149 13.58 -11.66 3.88
N GLU A 150 14.31 -12.18 4.88
CA GLU A 150 13.74 -12.54 6.18
C GLU A 150 13.14 -11.33 6.93
N SER A 151 13.79 -10.18 6.84
CA SER A 151 13.32 -8.97 7.53
C SER A 151 12.10 -8.33 6.92
N LEU A 152 11.73 -8.70 5.69
CA LEU A 152 10.63 -8.11 4.93
C LEU A 152 9.35 -8.96 4.91
N GLY A 153 9.36 -10.12 5.58
CA GLY A 153 8.24 -11.06 5.51
C GLY A 153 8.11 -11.75 4.14
N ASP A 154 6.94 -12.27 3.79
CA ASP A 154 6.72 -12.92 2.50
C ASP A 154 6.33 -11.94 1.37
N VAL A 155 6.25 -12.44 0.13
CA VAL A 155 5.96 -11.62 -1.05
C VAL A 155 4.54 -11.04 -1.05
N PHE A 156 3.57 -11.72 -0.45
CA PHE A 156 2.19 -11.25 -0.37
C PHE A 156 2.09 -10.06 0.58
N GLU A 157 2.80 -10.11 1.69
CA GLU A 157 2.86 -9.10 2.74
C GLU A 157 3.73 -7.90 2.33
N ASP A 158 4.93 -8.15 1.77
CA ASP A 158 5.87 -7.08 1.45
C ASP A 158 5.42 -6.25 0.24
N ILE A 159 5.08 -6.90 -0.86
CA ILE A 159 4.75 -6.20 -2.12
C ILE A 159 3.30 -6.38 -2.56
N GLY A 160 2.66 -7.51 -2.26
CA GLY A 160 1.27 -7.79 -2.64
C GLY A 160 0.26 -6.88 -1.94
N VAL A 161 0.48 -6.56 -0.67
CA VAL A 161 -0.40 -5.72 0.14
C VAL A 161 -0.79 -4.40 -0.53
N HIS A 162 0.12 -3.78 -1.28
CA HIS A 162 -0.15 -2.55 -2.02
C HIS A 162 -1.18 -2.74 -3.15
N ASP A 163 -1.08 -3.85 -3.87
CA ASP A 163 -1.94 -4.13 -5.03
C ASP A 163 -3.28 -4.72 -4.57
N PHE A 164 -3.32 -5.41 -3.43
CA PHE A 164 -4.56 -5.88 -2.80
C PHE A 164 -5.43 -4.70 -2.33
N ASP A 165 -4.83 -3.65 -1.77
CA ASP A 165 -5.57 -2.43 -1.43
C ASP A 165 -6.10 -1.70 -2.70
N ILE A 166 -5.30 -1.64 -3.78
CA ILE A 166 -5.79 -1.09 -5.05
C ILE A 166 -6.96 -1.92 -5.59
N MET A 167 -6.89 -3.25 -5.53
CA MET A 167 -7.98 -4.15 -5.94
C MET A 167 -9.29 -3.81 -5.22
N ALA A 168 -9.23 -3.64 -3.89
CA ALA A 168 -10.40 -3.33 -3.07
C ALA A 168 -11.07 -1.98 -3.41
N ARG A 169 -10.36 -1.07 -4.10
CA ARG A 169 -10.91 0.20 -4.60
C ARG A 169 -11.48 0.11 -6.00
N ILE A 170 -11.19 -0.99 -6.73
CA ILE A 170 -11.71 -1.25 -8.08
C ILE A 170 -12.91 -2.21 -8.01
N SER A 171 -12.85 -3.22 -7.13
CA SER A 171 -13.82 -4.30 -7.05
C SER A 171 -14.14 -4.64 -5.60
N ASN A 172 -15.40 -4.97 -5.32
CA ASN A 172 -15.88 -5.34 -3.98
C ASN A 172 -16.91 -6.46 -4.06
N GLY A 173 -17.26 -6.99 -2.89
CA GLY A 173 -18.19 -8.11 -2.71
C GLY A 173 -17.48 -9.44 -2.61
N HIS A 174 -18.27 -10.52 -2.68
CA HIS A 174 -17.76 -11.88 -2.58
C HIS A 174 -16.87 -12.25 -3.77
N ALA A 175 -15.75 -12.92 -3.48
CA ALA A 175 -14.80 -13.36 -4.49
C ALA A 175 -14.11 -14.69 -4.09
N LYS A 176 -13.60 -15.37 -5.09
CA LYS A 176 -12.77 -16.58 -4.94
C LYS A 176 -11.32 -16.25 -5.24
N LEU A 177 -10.45 -16.55 -4.30
CA LEU A 177 -9.01 -16.33 -4.39
C LEU A 177 -8.28 -17.67 -4.54
N TYR A 178 -7.37 -17.75 -5.51
CA TYR A 178 -6.42 -18.84 -5.67
C TYR A 178 -5.01 -18.29 -5.82
N ALA A 179 -4.06 -18.86 -5.07
CA ALA A 179 -2.67 -18.45 -5.13
C ALA A 179 -1.72 -19.64 -5.28
N GLN A 180 -0.63 -19.39 -6.01
CA GLN A 180 0.54 -20.25 -6.08
C GLN A 180 1.79 -19.44 -5.82
N SER A 181 2.81 -20.06 -5.25
CA SER A 181 4.05 -19.37 -4.92
C SER A 181 5.27 -20.30 -4.96
N ASN A 182 6.44 -19.67 -5.08
CA ASN A 182 7.71 -20.34 -4.85
C ASN A 182 8.33 -19.82 -3.56
N LYS A 183 8.79 -20.75 -2.72
CA LYS A 183 9.46 -20.43 -1.46
C LYS A 183 10.98 -20.38 -1.64
N GLN A 184 11.61 -19.57 -0.79
CA GLN A 184 13.04 -19.61 -0.50
C GLN A 184 13.16 -19.87 1.01
N GLY A 185 13.58 -21.08 1.40
CA GLY A 185 13.36 -21.59 2.76
C GLY A 185 11.86 -21.71 3.05
N GLU A 186 11.40 -21.12 4.13
CA GLU A 186 9.97 -21.09 4.49
C GLU A 186 9.21 -19.87 3.95
N ILE A 187 9.89 -18.91 3.31
CA ILE A 187 9.34 -17.65 2.90
C ILE A 187 8.87 -17.69 1.44
N HIS A 188 7.62 -17.31 1.17
CA HIS A 188 7.10 -17.12 -0.18
C HIS A 188 7.80 -15.91 -0.82
N ASN A 189 8.60 -16.14 -1.87
CA ASN A 189 9.45 -15.12 -2.48
C ASN A 189 9.02 -14.67 -3.88
N SER A 190 8.16 -15.45 -4.52
CA SER A 190 7.39 -15.06 -5.70
C SER A 190 6.05 -15.76 -5.70
N GLY A 191 5.04 -15.19 -6.35
CA GLY A 191 3.73 -15.82 -6.44
C GLY A 191 2.85 -15.20 -7.51
N THR A 192 1.82 -15.96 -7.86
CA THR A 192 0.70 -15.51 -8.67
C THR A 192 -0.57 -15.68 -7.85
N VAL A 193 -1.38 -14.63 -7.78
CA VAL A 193 -2.68 -14.65 -7.12
C VAL A 193 -3.74 -14.32 -8.15
N MET A 194 -4.82 -15.08 -8.18
CA MET A 194 -6.00 -14.84 -9.00
C MET A 194 -7.20 -14.63 -8.09
N VAL A 195 -7.96 -13.57 -8.34
CA VAL A 195 -9.19 -13.26 -7.60
C VAL A 195 -10.33 -13.08 -8.60
N LYS A 196 -11.40 -13.85 -8.44
CA LYS A 196 -12.59 -13.78 -9.28
C LYS A 196 -13.77 -13.34 -8.44
N PHE A 197 -14.31 -12.17 -8.73
CA PHE A 197 -15.50 -11.61 -8.09
C PHE A 197 -16.79 -12.17 -8.70
N ASP A 198 -17.83 -12.30 -7.90
CA ASP A 198 -19.16 -12.69 -8.37
C ASP A 198 -19.75 -11.66 -9.34
N SER A 199 -19.33 -10.41 -9.28
CA SER A 199 -19.63 -9.35 -10.27
C SER A 199 -19.09 -9.63 -11.66
N GLY A 200 -18.21 -10.62 -11.81
CA GLY A 200 -17.56 -11.01 -13.06
C GLY A 200 -16.20 -10.37 -13.31
N THR A 201 -15.76 -9.43 -12.48
CA THR A 201 -14.41 -8.86 -12.57
C THR A 201 -13.38 -9.87 -12.06
N GLU A 202 -12.21 -9.90 -12.70
CA GLU A 202 -11.08 -10.74 -12.26
C GLU A 202 -9.81 -9.93 -12.11
N HIS A 203 -9.03 -10.25 -11.09
CA HIS A 203 -7.71 -9.69 -10.84
C HIS A 203 -6.66 -10.80 -10.87
N THR A 204 -5.53 -10.51 -11.51
CA THR A 204 -4.35 -11.39 -11.52
C THR A 204 -3.15 -10.61 -11.05
N PHE A 205 -2.42 -11.15 -10.08
CA PHE A 205 -1.24 -10.52 -9.49
C PHE A 205 -0.01 -11.37 -9.81
N HIS A 206 1.01 -10.76 -10.41
CA HIS A 206 2.33 -11.32 -10.59
C HIS A 206 3.30 -10.65 -9.64
N LEU A 207 3.69 -11.35 -8.60
CA LEU A 207 4.52 -10.84 -7.51
C LEU A 207 5.87 -11.56 -7.51
N SER A 208 6.99 -10.82 -7.46
CA SER A 208 8.31 -11.45 -7.35
C SER A 208 9.36 -10.51 -6.77
N ARG A 209 10.18 -11.03 -5.87
CA ARG A 209 11.40 -10.40 -5.34
C ARG A 209 12.68 -10.95 -5.97
N GLN A 210 12.54 -11.83 -6.99
CA GLN A 210 13.64 -12.49 -7.71
C GLN A 210 13.73 -12.08 -9.18
N TYR A 211 13.18 -10.94 -9.54
CA TYR A 211 13.19 -10.43 -10.91
C TYR A 211 14.35 -9.43 -11.10
N ALA A 212 15.24 -9.68 -12.06
CA ALA A 212 16.45 -8.88 -12.27
C ALA A 212 16.20 -7.41 -12.67
N GLY A 213 15.00 -7.10 -13.16
CA GLY A 213 14.58 -5.73 -13.46
C GLY A 213 13.69 -5.16 -12.35
N ARG A 214 12.95 -4.11 -12.71
CA ARG A 214 11.91 -3.51 -11.86
C ARG A 214 10.65 -3.28 -12.68
N ARG A 215 9.55 -3.91 -12.27
CA ARG A 215 8.23 -3.73 -12.90
C ARG A 215 7.22 -3.35 -11.85
N ARG A 216 6.44 -2.34 -12.14
CA ARG A 216 5.29 -1.90 -11.35
C ARG A 216 4.24 -1.39 -12.33
N TYR A 217 3.49 -2.33 -12.91
CA TYR A 217 2.50 -2.07 -13.93
C TYR A 217 1.12 -2.54 -13.47
N MET A 218 0.10 -1.87 -13.95
CA MET A 218 -1.29 -2.32 -13.78
C MET A 218 -2.05 -2.06 -15.07
N ASP A 219 -2.72 -3.09 -15.59
CA ASP A 219 -3.59 -2.99 -16.75
C ASP A 219 -5.04 -3.22 -16.29
N VAL A 220 -5.93 -2.29 -16.61
CA VAL A 220 -7.36 -2.39 -16.29
C VAL A 220 -8.14 -2.43 -17.59
N SER A 221 -8.65 -3.60 -17.96
CA SER A 221 -9.49 -3.79 -19.15
C SER A 221 -10.96 -3.74 -18.77
N GLY A 222 -11.67 -2.80 -19.35
CA GLY A 222 -13.11 -2.62 -19.19
C GLY A 222 -13.89 -2.87 -20.47
N THR A 223 -15.21 -2.66 -20.41
CA THR A 223 -16.13 -2.91 -21.54
C THR A 223 -16.01 -1.89 -22.67
N LYS A 224 -15.39 -0.72 -22.45
CA LYS A 224 -15.20 0.36 -23.43
C LYS A 224 -13.75 0.66 -23.77
N GLY A 225 -12.80 0.21 -22.93
CA GLY A 225 -11.38 0.53 -23.12
C GLY A 225 -10.47 -0.10 -22.08
N THR A 226 -9.19 0.26 -22.16
CA THR A 226 -8.14 -0.23 -21.28
C THR A 226 -7.31 0.93 -20.75
N LEU A 227 -6.96 0.88 -19.46
CA LEU A 227 -5.95 1.72 -18.84
C LEU A 227 -4.68 0.89 -18.66
N VAL A 228 -3.54 1.40 -19.11
CA VAL A 228 -2.22 0.80 -18.88
C VAL A 228 -1.40 1.77 -18.02
N LEU A 229 -1.06 1.35 -16.80
CA LEU A 229 -0.36 2.16 -15.83
C LEU A 229 1.08 1.68 -15.65
N ASP A 230 2.03 2.59 -15.78
CA ASP A 230 3.38 2.45 -15.23
C ASP A 230 3.44 3.20 -13.90
N LEU A 231 3.30 2.45 -12.78
CA LEU A 231 3.25 3.02 -11.44
C LEU A 231 4.59 3.66 -11.01
N PHE A 232 5.69 3.22 -11.58
CA PHE A 232 7.00 3.76 -11.29
C PHE A 232 7.31 5.00 -12.14
N GLY A 233 7.02 4.92 -13.44
CA GLY A 233 7.17 6.05 -14.36
C GLY A 233 6.08 7.12 -14.22
N GLN A 234 5.04 6.82 -13.44
CA GLN A 234 3.86 7.67 -13.21
C GLN A 234 3.21 8.08 -14.54
N ILE A 235 2.96 7.08 -15.38
CA ILE A 235 2.35 7.23 -16.69
C ILE A 235 1.10 6.37 -16.77
N ILE A 236 0.01 6.93 -17.30
CA ILE A 236 -1.20 6.21 -17.65
C ILE A 236 -1.49 6.39 -19.14
N LYS A 237 -1.75 5.28 -19.83
CA LYS A 237 -2.23 5.26 -21.21
C LYS A 237 -3.68 4.80 -21.22
N ILE A 238 -4.51 5.50 -22.00
CA ILE A 238 -5.92 5.19 -22.18
C ILE A 238 -6.12 4.74 -23.63
N GLN A 239 -6.72 3.56 -23.82
CA GLN A 239 -7.03 3.00 -25.13
C GLN A 239 -8.51 2.65 -25.15
N HIS A 240 -9.24 3.08 -26.19
CA HIS A 240 -10.66 2.77 -26.36
C HIS A 240 -10.86 1.61 -27.35
N LEU A 241 -11.84 0.74 -27.10
CA LEU A 241 -12.08 -0.46 -27.92
C LEU A 241 -12.55 -0.13 -29.34
N ASP A 242 -13.28 0.98 -29.54
CA ASP A 242 -13.67 1.48 -30.86
C ASP A 242 -12.48 1.96 -31.71
N GLN A 243 -11.32 2.11 -31.09
CA GLN A 243 -10.04 2.48 -31.69
C GLN A 243 -9.03 1.32 -31.67
N ALA A 244 -9.47 0.11 -31.36
CA ALA A 244 -8.58 -1.05 -31.31
C ALA A 244 -7.98 -1.34 -32.70
N PRO A 245 -6.75 -1.90 -32.79
CA PRO A 245 -6.15 -2.29 -34.05
C PRO A 245 -7.06 -3.25 -34.81
N VAL A 246 -7.36 -2.93 -36.06
CA VAL A 246 -8.18 -3.77 -36.94
C VAL A 246 -7.31 -4.27 -38.07
N ALA A 247 -7.31 -5.60 -38.26
CA ALA A 247 -6.67 -6.20 -39.44
C ALA A 247 -7.46 -5.80 -40.71
N LYS A 248 -6.74 -5.23 -41.69
CA LYS A 248 -7.30 -4.85 -42.98
C LYS A 248 -6.44 -5.45 -44.08
N GLY A 249 -6.79 -6.65 -44.52
CA GLY A 249 -5.93 -7.47 -45.36
C GLY A 249 -4.67 -7.89 -44.61
N ASP A 250 -3.51 -7.71 -45.22
CA ASP A 250 -2.19 -8.03 -44.67
C ASP A 250 -1.63 -6.90 -43.77
N THR A 251 -2.37 -5.83 -43.57
CA THR A 251 -1.92 -4.68 -42.76
C THR A 251 -2.74 -4.57 -41.47
N ILE A 252 -2.06 -4.16 -40.38
CA ILE A 252 -2.70 -3.82 -39.12
C ILE A 252 -2.80 -2.29 -39.06
N GLN A 253 -4.02 -1.78 -39.02
CA GLN A 253 -4.25 -0.38 -38.79
C GLN A 253 -4.15 -0.10 -37.27
N LEU A 254 -3.09 0.59 -36.86
CA LEU A 254 -2.91 0.99 -35.47
C LEU A 254 -3.82 2.19 -35.16
N PRO A 255 -4.39 2.25 -33.94
CA PRO A 255 -5.21 3.39 -33.54
C PRO A 255 -4.32 4.64 -33.44
N GLU A 256 -4.76 5.71 -34.06
CA GLU A 256 -4.04 7.01 -34.03
C GLU A 256 -4.21 7.76 -32.70
N ARG A 257 -5.09 7.32 -31.81
CA ARG A 257 -5.51 8.10 -30.63
C ARG A 257 -5.61 7.27 -29.37
N GLY A 258 -4.52 7.18 -28.63
CA GLY A 258 -4.53 6.89 -27.19
C GLY A 258 -4.11 8.14 -26.43
N ALA A 259 -4.76 8.48 -25.32
CA ALA A 259 -4.29 9.53 -24.44
C ALA A 259 -3.17 8.98 -23.54
N THR A 260 -2.05 9.71 -23.45
CA THR A 260 -1.00 9.44 -22.46
C THR A 260 -0.99 10.58 -21.45
N ILE A 261 -1.16 10.25 -20.20
CA ILE A 261 -1.13 11.19 -19.08
C ILE A 261 0.10 10.86 -18.26
N LYS A 262 0.89 11.86 -17.94
CA LYS A 262 2.03 11.76 -17.03
C LYS A 262 1.83 12.76 -15.91
N VAL A 263 1.85 12.26 -14.67
CA VAL A 263 1.66 13.07 -13.48
C VAL A 263 2.78 12.75 -12.51
N TYR A 264 3.48 13.77 -12.05
CA TYR A 264 4.54 13.60 -11.08
C TYR A 264 4.04 13.87 -9.67
N GLY A 265 4.40 13.01 -8.73
CA GLY A 265 4.14 13.20 -7.32
C GLY A 265 5.05 12.34 -6.45
N GLU A 266 5.15 12.66 -5.19
CA GLU A 266 5.84 11.88 -4.18
C GLU A 266 4.78 11.22 -3.27
N PRO A 267 4.40 9.93 -3.50
CA PRO A 267 3.29 9.30 -2.78
C PRO A 267 3.42 9.38 -1.26
N VAL A 268 4.63 9.19 -0.70
CA VAL A 268 4.86 9.27 0.75
C VAL A 268 4.62 10.70 1.29
N ARG A 269 4.89 11.72 0.49
CA ARG A 269 4.58 13.11 0.86
C ARG A 269 3.08 13.34 0.96
N GLU A 270 2.31 12.76 0.04
CA GLU A 270 0.84 12.86 0.07
C GLU A 270 0.25 12.05 1.25
N VAL A 271 0.84 10.89 1.61
CA VAL A 271 0.51 10.17 2.85
C VAL A 271 0.67 11.08 4.07
N ILE A 272 1.81 11.77 4.19
CA ILE A 272 2.07 12.66 5.34
C ILE A 272 1.13 13.86 5.33
N LYS A 273 0.83 14.46 4.17
CA LYS A 273 -0.16 15.55 4.09
C LYS A 273 -1.54 15.12 4.57
N ASP A 274 -2.00 13.94 4.13
CA ASP A 274 -3.28 13.39 4.56
C ASP A 274 -3.28 13.14 6.07
N PHE A 275 -2.21 12.55 6.60
CA PHE A 275 -2.05 12.34 8.04
C PHE A 275 -2.12 13.63 8.84
N LEU A 276 -1.35 14.66 8.46
CA LEU A 276 -1.37 15.96 9.13
C LEU A 276 -2.75 16.61 9.08
N LYS A 277 -3.42 16.57 7.93
CA LYS A 277 -4.79 17.04 7.79
C LYS A 277 -5.73 16.31 8.74
N CYS A 278 -5.66 14.98 8.80
CA CYS A 278 -6.57 14.17 9.62
C CYS A 278 -6.38 14.40 11.13
N ILE A 279 -5.15 14.58 11.60
CA ILE A 279 -4.92 14.93 13.03
C ILE A 279 -5.35 16.35 13.38
N GLU A 280 -5.38 17.26 12.41
CA GLU A 280 -5.86 18.63 12.59
C GLU A 280 -7.39 18.70 12.58
N THR A 281 -8.05 17.98 11.65
CA THR A 281 -9.50 18.07 11.42
C THR A 281 -10.32 16.99 12.12
N GLY A 282 -9.69 15.89 12.54
CA GLY A 282 -10.38 14.69 13.05
C GLY A 282 -11.06 13.85 11.95
N GLU A 283 -10.85 14.17 10.66
CA GLU A 283 -11.38 13.38 9.55
C GLU A 283 -10.68 12.01 9.44
N SER A 284 -11.38 11.02 8.91
CA SER A 284 -10.79 9.71 8.62
C SER A 284 -9.80 9.81 7.46
N PRO A 285 -8.59 9.21 7.56
CA PRO A 285 -7.65 9.20 6.45
C PRO A 285 -8.13 8.33 5.29
N ARG A 286 -7.58 8.59 4.11
CA ARG A 286 -7.89 7.84 2.88
C ARG A 286 -7.51 6.35 2.97
N VAL A 287 -6.53 6.03 3.79
CA VAL A 287 -6.14 4.66 4.13
C VAL A 287 -6.13 4.55 5.64
N ASN A 288 -7.23 4.13 6.21
CA ASN A 288 -7.42 4.00 7.64
C ASN A 288 -7.05 2.60 8.17
N ILE A 289 -7.28 2.35 9.44
CA ILE A 289 -6.97 1.08 10.09
C ILE A 289 -7.79 -0.09 9.52
N ASP A 290 -9.03 0.15 9.11
CA ASP A 290 -9.88 -0.89 8.52
C ASP A 290 -9.39 -1.28 7.12
N ASP A 291 -8.80 -0.35 6.34
CA ASP A 291 -8.11 -0.66 5.09
C ASP A 291 -6.88 -1.54 5.34
N GLY A 292 -6.11 -1.23 6.40
CA GLY A 292 -4.97 -2.05 6.81
C GLY A 292 -5.37 -3.47 7.20
N LEU A 293 -6.43 -3.63 7.99
CA LEU A 293 -6.98 -4.94 8.38
C LEU A 293 -7.43 -5.75 7.16
N HIS A 294 -8.14 -5.11 6.26
CA HIS A 294 -8.64 -5.77 5.05
C HIS A 294 -7.49 -6.25 4.15
N ALA A 295 -6.45 -5.43 3.97
CA ALA A 295 -5.28 -5.84 3.19
C ALA A 295 -4.55 -7.04 3.83
N LEU A 296 -4.45 -7.09 5.16
CA LEU A 296 -3.89 -8.23 5.88
C LEU A 296 -4.75 -9.50 5.72
N ASP A 297 -6.09 -9.38 5.74
CA ASP A 297 -6.98 -10.52 5.52
C ASP A 297 -6.78 -11.15 4.12
N ILE A 298 -6.63 -10.32 3.09
CA ILE A 298 -6.31 -10.80 1.73
C ILE A 298 -4.92 -11.45 1.68
N VAL A 299 -3.92 -10.89 2.38
CA VAL A 299 -2.58 -11.48 2.50
C VAL A 299 -2.66 -12.87 3.12
N GLU A 300 -3.41 -13.03 4.22
CA GLU A 300 -3.58 -14.34 4.88
C GLU A 300 -4.32 -15.33 3.98
N ALA A 301 -5.36 -14.89 3.26
CA ALA A 301 -6.07 -15.73 2.30
C ALA A 301 -5.16 -16.20 1.15
N ALA A 302 -4.29 -15.32 0.63
CA ALA A 302 -3.33 -15.67 -0.42
C ALA A 302 -2.29 -16.67 0.09
N ARG A 303 -1.77 -16.47 1.31
CA ARG A 303 -0.84 -17.40 1.97
C ARG A 303 -1.49 -18.77 2.18
N LYS A 304 -2.68 -18.81 2.75
CA LYS A 304 -3.46 -20.05 2.98
C LYS A 304 -3.76 -20.79 1.68
N SER A 305 -4.10 -20.08 0.62
CA SER A 305 -4.33 -20.67 -0.71
C SER A 305 -3.05 -21.27 -1.28
N ALA A 306 -1.93 -20.53 -1.22
CA ALA A 306 -0.64 -20.99 -1.74
C ALA A 306 -0.11 -22.22 -0.99
N GLU A 307 -0.37 -22.34 0.32
CA GLU A 307 0.03 -23.47 1.15
C GLU A 307 -0.86 -24.69 0.97
N SER A 308 -2.16 -24.49 0.88
CA SER A 308 -3.14 -25.60 0.79
C SER A 308 -3.41 -26.07 -0.64
N GLY A 309 -3.09 -25.26 -1.66
CA GLY A 309 -3.48 -25.47 -3.06
C GLY A 309 -4.99 -25.36 -3.31
N LYS A 310 -5.73 -24.74 -2.39
CA LYS A 310 -7.19 -24.61 -2.45
C LYS A 310 -7.62 -23.19 -2.75
N ILE A 311 -8.82 -23.08 -3.35
CA ILE A 311 -9.52 -21.80 -3.46
C ILE A 311 -10.00 -21.38 -2.07
N ILE A 312 -9.86 -20.09 -1.76
CA ILE A 312 -10.33 -19.45 -0.55
C ILE A 312 -11.43 -18.45 -0.92
N ASP A 313 -12.55 -18.53 -0.27
CA ASP A 313 -13.61 -17.52 -0.38
C ASP A 313 -13.22 -16.31 0.47
N ILE A 314 -13.36 -15.12 -0.11
CA ILE A 314 -13.06 -13.84 0.55
C ILE A 314 -14.22 -12.87 0.35
N GLU A 315 -14.39 -11.95 1.29
CA GLU A 315 -15.29 -10.81 1.17
C GLU A 315 -14.47 -9.53 1.08
N VAL A 316 -14.69 -8.73 0.05
CA VAL A 316 -13.98 -7.47 -0.17
C VAL A 316 -14.94 -6.31 0.06
N GLU A 317 -14.76 -5.62 1.18
CA GLU A 317 -15.56 -4.47 1.54
C GLU A 317 -15.32 -3.29 0.59
N PRO A 318 -16.37 -2.50 0.24
CA PRO A 318 -16.22 -1.30 -0.58
C PRO A 318 -15.25 -0.30 0.07
N ARG A 319 -14.34 0.26 -0.74
CA ARG A 319 -13.37 1.29 -0.31
C ARG A 319 -13.54 2.58 -1.12
N ASN A 320 -13.35 3.71 -0.48
CA ASN A 320 -13.49 5.03 -1.10
C ASN A 320 -12.24 5.48 -1.86
#